data_bd16c0b80312b361122030bce298af34
#
_entry.id   bd16c0b80312b361122030bce298af34
#
_cell.length_a   1.000
_cell.length_b   1.000
_cell.length_c   1.000
_cell.angle_alpha   90.00
_cell.angle_beta   90.00
_cell.angle_gamma   90.00
#
_symmetry.space_group_name_H-M   'P 1'
#
loop_
_entity.id
_entity.type
_entity.pdbx_description
1 polymer ?
#
loop_
_entity_poly.entity_id
_entity_poly.type
_entity_poly.pdbx_seq_one_letter_code
_entity_poly.pdbx_strand_id
1 'polypeptide(L)'
;MAKIHVSTTINGAPTEFLCDANQTLLDALRDTLGLTGSKEGCGSGDCGACSVIIDGRLVCSCLVLAPEADGAKVDTIEGMADGDKLHPLQKKFVEMAALQCGICTPGFLVASKALLEHNPNPTETEVRYWLAGNLCRCTGYDKIVSAVLDVAAEMRESAR
;
A
#
# COMPACT_ATOMS: atom_id res chain seq x y z
N MET A 1 24.82 18.61 1.73
CA MET A 1 24.91 17.63 2.84
C MET A 1 25.37 16.31 2.26
N ALA A 2 26.02 15.44 3.07
CA ALA A 2 26.43 14.12 2.58
C ALA A 2 25.17 13.28 2.33
N LYS A 3 25.10 12.62 1.18
CA LYS A 3 24.03 11.68 0.87
C LYS A 3 24.27 10.36 1.59
N ILE A 4 23.21 9.71 2.05
CA ILE A 4 23.23 8.39 2.65
C ILE A 4 22.93 7.37 1.55
N HIS A 5 23.74 6.32 1.48
CA HIS A 5 23.48 5.18 0.61
C HIS A 5 22.56 4.20 1.33
N VAL A 6 21.50 3.78 0.64
CA VAL A 6 20.51 2.80 1.09
C VAL A 6 20.51 1.63 0.14
N SER A 7 20.63 0.42 0.68
CA SER A 7 20.51 -0.85 -0.04
C SER A 7 19.32 -1.62 0.53
N THR A 8 18.31 -1.86 -0.28
CA THR A 8 17.01 -2.39 0.15
C THR A 8 16.47 -3.35 -0.91
N THR A 9 15.38 -4.03 -0.61
CA THR A 9 14.62 -4.80 -1.60
C THR A 9 13.26 -4.16 -1.80
N ILE A 10 12.96 -3.67 -3.00
CA ILE A 10 11.67 -3.06 -3.31
C ILE A 10 10.92 -3.94 -4.30
N ASN A 11 9.71 -4.36 -3.93
CA ASN A 11 8.86 -5.24 -4.73
C ASN A 11 9.60 -6.50 -5.22
N GLY A 12 10.43 -7.07 -4.35
CA GLY A 12 11.23 -8.27 -4.65
C GLY A 12 12.53 -8.01 -5.44
N ALA A 13 12.80 -6.78 -5.88
CA ALA A 13 14.01 -6.43 -6.61
C ALA A 13 15.06 -5.74 -5.71
N PRO A 14 16.33 -6.19 -5.70
CA PRO A 14 17.42 -5.45 -5.04
C PRO A 14 17.50 -4.03 -5.62
N THR A 15 17.52 -3.04 -4.75
CA THR A 15 17.44 -1.62 -5.12
C THR A 15 18.40 -0.81 -4.27
N GLU A 16 19.19 0.05 -4.91
CA GLU A 16 20.11 0.95 -4.23
C GLU A 16 19.80 2.40 -4.64
N PHE A 17 19.86 3.31 -3.69
CA PHE A 17 19.67 4.73 -3.96
C PHE A 17 20.39 5.62 -2.94
N LEU A 18 20.52 6.90 -3.28
CA LEU A 18 21.08 7.92 -2.40
C LEU A 18 19.95 8.84 -1.91
N CYS A 19 19.93 9.12 -0.62
CA CYS A 19 18.95 10.02 -0.01
C CYS A 19 19.60 11.02 0.94
N ASP A 20 18.85 12.08 1.29
CA ASP A 20 19.19 12.96 2.40
C ASP A 20 18.77 12.33 3.73
N ALA A 21 19.44 12.69 4.81
CA ALA A 21 19.16 12.12 6.14
C ALA A 21 17.74 12.36 6.65
N ASN A 22 17.11 13.44 6.19
CA ASN A 22 15.74 13.84 6.55
C ASN A 22 14.70 13.57 5.44
N GLN A 23 15.11 12.91 4.34
CA GLN A 23 14.19 12.55 3.26
C GLN A 23 13.24 11.45 3.73
N THR A 24 11.93 11.61 3.45
CA THR A 24 10.97 10.55 3.75
C THR A 24 11.10 9.39 2.77
N LEU A 25 10.67 8.21 3.19
CA LEU A 25 10.61 7.05 2.28
C LEU A 25 9.63 7.33 1.12
N LEU A 26 8.53 8.05 1.38
CA LEU A 26 7.59 8.45 0.34
C LEU A 26 8.28 9.30 -0.74
N ASP A 27 9.07 10.31 -0.35
CA ASP A 27 9.81 11.16 -1.31
C ASP A 27 10.85 10.33 -2.08
N ALA A 28 11.56 9.42 -1.39
CA ALA A 28 12.53 8.56 -2.05
C ALA A 28 11.89 7.63 -3.07
N LEU A 29 10.75 6.99 -2.73
CA LEU A 29 9.99 6.15 -3.65
C LEU A 29 9.56 6.95 -4.89
N ARG A 30 8.97 8.14 -4.69
CA ARG A 30 8.38 8.93 -5.76
C ARG A 30 9.41 9.67 -6.62
N ASP A 31 10.32 10.40 -5.97
CA ASP A 31 11.18 11.38 -6.65
C ASP A 31 12.53 10.79 -7.04
N THR A 32 13.04 9.83 -6.25
CA THR A 32 14.33 9.19 -6.54
C THR A 32 14.16 7.93 -7.39
N LEU A 33 13.18 7.09 -7.06
CA LEU A 33 12.97 5.79 -7.70
C LEU A 33 11.86 5.78 -8.76
N GLY A 34 11.08 6.86 -8.87
CA GLY A 34 10.00 6.98 -9.86
C GLY A 34 8.76 6.11 -9.55
N LEU A 35 8.68 5.53 -8.35
CA LEU A 35 7.54 4.72 -7.90
C LEU A 35 6.43 5.65 -7.38
N THR A 36 5.63 6.19 -8.28
CA THR A 36 4.66 7.25 -7.99
C THR A 36 3.30 6.75 -7.52
N GLY A 37 3.12 5.44 -7.37
CA GLY A 37 1.86 4.82 -6.96
C GLY A 37 1.44 5.20 -5.55
N SER A 38 2.36 5.16 -4.57
CA SER A 38 2.10 5.72 -3.25
C SER A 38 1.91 7.24 -3.34
N LYS A 39 0.87 7.77 -2.68
CA LYS A 39 0.45 9.18 -2.84
C LYS A 39 0.65 9.98 -1.55
N GLU A 40 1.08 11.23 -1.67
CA GLU A 40 1.03 12.17 -0.58
C GLU A 40 -0.38 12.79 -0.50
N GLY A 41 -1.08 12.50 0.59
CA GLY A 41 -2.39 13.10 0.86
C GLY A 41 -2.36 14.10 2.02
N CYS A 42 -1.60 13.82 3.08
CA CYS A 42 -1.54 14.68 4.27
C CYS A 42 -0.12 15.02 4.73
N GLY A 43 0.89 14.18 4.48
CA GLY A 43 2.26 14.31 4.99
C GLY A 43 2.41 14.15 6.51
N SER A 44 1.33 13.76 7.22
CA SER A 44 1.25 13.67 8.68
C SER A 44 0.87 12.29 9.22
N GLY A 45 0.75 11.28 8.34
CA GLY A 45 0.42 9.92 8.73
C GLY A 45 -1.06 9.62 8.94
N ASP A 46 -1.96 10.61 8.74
CA ASP A 46 -3.40 10.47 9.07
C ASP A 46 -4.21 9.79 7.95
N CYS A 47 -3.84 9.99 6.68
CA CYS A 47 -4.72 9.62 5.56
C CYS A 47 -4.46 8.26 4.94
N GLY A 48 -3.31 7.64 5.18
CA GLY A 48 -2.96 6.32 4.63
C GLY A 48 -2.77 6.22 3.12
N ALA A 49 -2.82 7.33 2.35
CA ALA A 49 -2.63 7.29 0.90
C ALA A 49 -1.21 6.87 0.48
N CYS A 50 -0.25 7.01 1.39
CA CYS A 50 1.15 6.63 1.23
C CYS A 50 1.48 5.24 1.82
N SER A 51 0.50 4.43 2.16
CA SER A 51 0.72 3.12 2.79
C SER A 51 1.60 2.22 1.94
N VAL A 52 2.59 1.62 2.59
CA VAL A 52 3.49 0.58 2.06
C VAL A 52 3.64 -0.53 3.11
N ILE A 53 4.20 -1.67 2.73
CA ILE A 53 4.52 -2.74 3.68
C ILE A 53 6.05 -2.79 3.82
N ILE A 54 6.56 -2.67 5.04
CA ILE A 54 8.00 -2.82 5.36
C ILE A 54 8.16 -4.01 6.28
N ASP A 55 8.92 -5.02 5.86
CA ASP A 55 9.15 -6.26 6.60
C ASP A 55 7.84 -6.89 7.14
N GLY A 56 6.80 -6.90 6.30
CA GLY A 56 5.48 -7.44 6.63
C GLY A 56 4.59 -6.52 7.46
N ARG A 57 5.00 -5.28 7.75
CA ARG A 57 4.22 -4.31 8.53
C ARG A 57 3.68 -3.19 7.65
N LEU A 58 2.39 -2.93 7.75
CA LEU A 58 1.75 -1.79 7.10
C LEU A 58 2.15 -0.48 7.79
N VAL A 59 2.74 0.45 7.04
CA VAL A 59 3.20 1.74 7.55
C VAL A 59 2.87 2.89 6.60
N CYS A 60 2.81 4.12 7.12
CA CYS A 60 2.72 5.35 6.32
C CYS A 60 4.12 5.79 5.90
N SER A 61 4.49 5.66 4.63
CA SER A 61 5.83 5.98 4.13
C SER A 61 6.22 7.46 4.28
N CYS A 62 5.25 8.36 4.45
CA CYS A 62 5.52 9.78 4.77
C CYS A 62 6.07 10.01 6.18
N LEU A 63 6.00 9.02 7.08
CA LEU A 63 6.51 9.09 8.45
C LEU A 63 7.76 8.21 8.67
N VAL A 64 8.19 7.47 7.66
CA VAL A 64 9.41 6.67 7.67
C VAL A 64 10.51 7.46 6.98
N LEU A 65 11.69 7.54 7.58
CA LEU A 65 12.85 8.13 6.91
C LEU A 65 13.42 7.17 5.87
N ALA A 66 13.84 7.67 4.72
CA ALA A 66 14.41 6.85 3.65
C ALA A 66 15.62 6.02 4.10
N PRO A 67 16.54 6.52 4.97
CA PRO A 67 17.62 5.72 5.53
C PRO A 67 17.18 4.52 6.38
N GLU A 68 15.97 4.55 6.96
CA GLU A 68 15.43 3.42 7.75
C GLU A 68 15.05 2.21 6.89
N ALA A 69 14.96 2.40 5.57
CA ALA A 69 14.72 1.30 4.64
C ALA A 69 15.99 0.49 4.30
N ASP A 70 17.15 0.85 4.84
CA ASP A 70 18.40 0.10 4.60
C ASP A 70 18.30 -1.33 5.17
N GLY A 71 18.56 -2.32 4.31
CA GLY A 71 18.41 -3.74 4.64
C GLY A 71 16.97 -4.27 4.69
N ALA A 72 15.95 -3.42 4.59
CA ALA A 72 14.56 -3.80 4.71
C ALA A 72 13.98 -4.34 3.38
N LYS A 73 12.81 -4.97 3.47
CA LYS A 73 11.95 -5.32 2.31
C LYS A 73 10.77 -4.36 2.28
N VAL A 74 10.61 -3.67 1.17
CA VAL A 74 9.55 -2.69 0.96
C VAL A 74 8.64 -3.16 -0.16
N ASP A 75 7.36 -3.39 0.13
CA ASP A 75 6.33 -3.68 -0.88
C ASP A 75 5.44 -2.45 -1.07
N THR A 76 5.35 -2.01 -2.31
CA THR A 76 4.51 -0.89 -2.73
C THR A 76 3.39 -1.36 -3.64
N ILE A 77 2.50 -0.45 -4.02
CA ILE A 77 1.39 -0.78 -4.93
C ILE A 77 1.88 -1.28 -6.30
N GLU A 78 3.04 -0.85 -6.76
CA GLU A 78 3.62 -1.27 -8.04
C GLU A 78 3.95 -2.77 -8.06
N GLY A 79 4.33 -3.34 -6.92
CA GLY A 79 4.61 -4.77 -6.79
C GLY A 79 3.37 -5.64 -6.57
N MET A 80 2.17 -5.07 -6.57
CA MET A 80 0.95 -5.83 -6.28
C MET A 80 0.47 -6.66 -7.47
N ALA A 81 0.65 -6.18 -8.69
CA ALA A 81 0.37 -6.92 -9.91
C ALA A 81 1.58 -7.77 -10.34
N ASP A 82 1.33 -8.89 -11.01
CA ASP A 82 2.36 -9.74 -11.63
C ASP A 82 2.32 -9.51 -13.15
N GLY A 83 3.17 -8.59 -13.63
CA GLY A 83 3.13 -8.11 -15.00
C GLY A 83 1.75 -7.54 -15.35
N ASP A 84 1.12 -8.09 -16.40
CA ASP A 84 -0.23 -7.68 -16.84
C ASP A 84 -1.36 -8.30 -16.00
N LYS A 85 -1.05 -9.20 -15.08
CA LYS A 85 -2.04 -9.88 -14.24
C LYS A 85 -2.29 -9.07 -12.96
N LEU A 86 -3.45 -8.43 -12.92
CA LEU A 86 -3.89 -7.70 -11.73
C LEU A 86 -4.09 -8.64 -10.53
N HIS A 87 -3.74 -8.14 -9.36
CA HIS A 87 -4.09 -8.80 -8.09
C HIS A 87 -5.62 -8.84 -7.93
N PRO A 88 -6.23 -9.88 -7.31
CA PRO A 88 -7.68 -9.98 -7.12
C PRO A 88 -8.31 -8.71 -6.53
N LEU A 89 -7.68 -8.07 -5.55
CA LEU A 89 -8.13 -6.79 -5.00
C LEU A 89 -8.18 -5.68 -6.05
N GLN A 90 -7.15 -5.53 -6.89
CA GLN A 90 -7.13 -4.51 -7.94
C GLN A 90 -8.27 -4.73 -8.94
N LYS A 91 -8.46 -5.98 -9.37
CA LYS A 91 -9.54 -6.36 -10.27
C LYS A 91 -10.91 -6.06 -9.66
N LYS A 92 -11.15 -6.47 -8.41
CA LYS A 92 -12.41 -6.27 -7.70
C LYS A 92 -12.72 -4.79 -7.48
N PHE A 93 -11.72 -3.96 -7.16
CA PHE A 93 -11.90 -2.52 -7.01
C PHE A 93 -12.39 -1.85 -8.30
N VAL A 94 -11.91 -2.32 -9.46
CA VAL A 94 -12.38 -1.84 -10.76
C VAL A 94 -13.80 -2.34 -11.05
N GLU A 95 -14.07 -3.63 -10.88
CA GLU A 95 -15.36 -4.26 -11.15
C GLU A 95 -16.50 -3.66 -10.35
N MET A 96 -16.26 -3.38 -9.06
CA MET A 96 -17.26 -2.81 -8.16
C MET A 96 -17.29 -1.28 -8.15
N ALA A 97 -16.45 -0.62 -8.93
CA ALA A 97 -16.25 0.83 -8.89
C ALA A 97 -15.97 1.33 -7.45
N ALA A 98 -15.08 0.61 -6.72
CA ALA A 98 -14.64 0.94 -5.38
C ALA A 98 -13.59 2.07 -5.36
N LEU A 99 -13.54 2.86 -6.40
CA LEU A 99 -12.65 4.00 -6.61
C LEU A 99 -13.37 5.11 -7.38
N GLN A 100 -12.90 6.35 -7.23
CA GLN A 100 -13.37 7.51 -8.02
C GLN A 100 -12.16 8.32 -8.50
N CYS A 101 -11.65 9.30 -7.72
CA CYS A 101 -10.49 10.10 -8.12
C CYS A 101 -9.16 9.31 -8.15
N GLY A 102 -9.06 8.20 -7.44
CA GLY A 102 -7.91 7.31 -7.45
C GLY A 102 -6.78 7.64 -6.47
N ILE A 103 -6.79 8.79 -5.80
CA ILE A 103 -5.70 9.21 -4.91
C ILE A 103 -5.52 8.29 -3.70
N CYS A 104 -6.59 7.88 -3.05
CA CYS A 104 -6.54 6.99 -1.89
C CYS A 104 -6.40 5.50 -2.28
N THR A 105 -6.71 5.16 -3.52
CA THR A 105 -6.84 3.76 -3.98
C THR A 105 -5.59 2.92 -3.75
N PRO A 106 -4.36 3.38 -4.06
CA PRO A 106 -3.15 2.61 -3.79
C PRO A 106 -3.00 2.25 -2.30
N GLY A 107 -3.23 3.22 -1.42
CA GLY A 107 -3.17 3.00 0.03
C GLY A 107 -4.19 1.97 0.51
N PHE A 108 -5.44 2.05 0.04
CA PHE A 108 -6.46 1.05 0.36
C PHE A 108 -6.11 -0.34 -0.15
N LEU A 109 -5.57 -0.46 -1.35
CA LEU A 109 -5.17 -1.75 -1.92
C LEU A 109 -4.06 -2.41 -1.12
N VAL A 110 -3.00 -1.65 -0.77
CA VAL A 110 -1.89 -2.13 0.06
C VAL A 110 -2.37 -2.52 1.46
N ALA A 111 -3.20 -1.68 2.09
CA ALA A 111 -3.76 -1.97 3.41
C ALA A 111 -4.69 -3.20 3.40
N SER A 112 -5.51 -3.35 2.35
CA SER A 112 -6.38 -4.52 2.19
C SER A 112 -5.59 -5.80 1.95
N LYS A 113 -4.50 -5.74 1.17
CA LYS A 113 -3.59 -6.87 0.98
C LYS A 113 -3.00 -7.31 2.32
N ALA A 114 -2.46 -6.37 3.10
CA ALA A 114 -1.91 -6.65 4.43
C ALA A 114 -2.96 -7.25 5.38
N LEU A 115 -4.22 -6.78 5.32
CA LEU A 115 -5.32 -7.38 6.09
C LEU A 115 -5.54 -8.84 5.71
N LEU A 116 -5.70 -9.14 4.42
CA LEU A 116 -6.03 -10.49 3.96
C LEU A 116 -4.88 -11.49 4.17
N GLU A 117 -3.64 -11.02 4.18
CA GLU A 117 -2.48 -11.82 4.58
C GLU A 117 -2.46 -12.14 6.08
N HIS A 118 -2.91 -11.18 6.91
CA HIS A 118 -3.01 -11.35 8.37
C HIS A 118 -4.27 -12.14 8.77
N ASN A 119 -5.41 -11.82 8.18
CA ASN A 119 -6.70 -12.47 8.42
C ASN A 119 -7.41 -12.77 7.09
N PRO A 120 -7.36 -14.00 6.58
CA PRO A 120 -7.97 -14.36 5.30
C PRO A 120 -9.50 -14.49 5.36
N ASN A 121 -10.12 -14.33 6.53
CA ASN A 121 -11.57 -14.41 6.72
C ASN A 121 -12.07 -13.27 7.61
N PRO A 122 -11.86 -12.00 7.23
CA PRO A 122 -12.28 -10.89 8.05
C PRO A 122 -13.80 -10.71 8.02
N THR A 123 -14.36 -10.31 9.14
CA THR A 123 -15.72 -9.77 9.23
C THR A 123 -15.75 -8.34 8.68
N GLU A 124 -16.94 -7.83 8.34
CA GLU A 124 -17.10 -6.44 7.89
C GLU A 124 -16.55 -5.44 8.93
N THR A 125 -16.80 -5.68 10.21
CA THR A 125 -16.30 -4.84 11.31
C THR A 125 -14.77 -4.82 11.34
N GLU A 126 -14.12 -5.96 11.16
CA GLU A 126 -12.66 -6.04 11.12
C GLU A 126 -12.08 -5.33 9.89
N VAL A 127 -12.72 -5.45 8.71
CA VAL A 127 -12.32 -4.70 7.51
C VAL A 127 -12.42 -3.19 7.77
N ARG A 128 -13.55 -2.73 8.31
CA ARG A 128 -13.76 -1.30 8.63
C ARG A 128 -12.75 -0.78 9.64
N TYR A 129 -12.47 -1.55 10.68
CA TYR A 129 -11.50 -1.19 11.70
C TYR A 129 -10.08 -1.12 11.15
N TRP A 130 -9.66 -2.12 10.36
CA TRP A 130 -8.34 -2.16 9.75
C TRP A 130 -8.11 -0.99 8.79
N LEU A 131 -9.12 -0.67 7.99
CA LEU A 131 -9.05 0.40 7.00
C LEU A 131 -9.35 1.80 7.59
N ALA A 132 -9.58 1.93 8.89
CA ALA A 132 -9.86 3.22 9.54
C ALA A 132 -8.73 4.25 9.41
N GLY A 133 -7.49 3.78 9.22
CA GLY A 133 -6.33 4.63 8.93
C GLY A 133 -6.21 5.10 7.47
N ASN A 134 -7.12 4.67 6.58
CA ASN A 134 -7.13 5.05 5.17
C ASN A 134 -8.34 5.94 4.89
N LEU A 135 -8.12 7.18 4.47
CA LEU A 135 -9.19 8.16 4.27
C LEU A 135 -9.54 8.31 2.79
N CYS A 136 -10.84 8.33 2.51
CA CYS A 136 -11.39 8.62 1.19
C CYS A 136 -12.50 9.67 1.28
N ARG A 137 -12.40 10.74 0.49
CA ARG A 137 -13.42 11.79 0.44
C ARG A 137 -14.53 11.51 -0.59
N CYS A 138 -14.33 10.55 -1.49
CA CYS A 138 -15.18 10.36 -2.66
C CYS A 138 -16.18 9.19 -2.50
N THR A 139 -15.70 8.00 -2.06
CA THR A 139 -16.41 6.73 -2.24
C THR A 139 -17.48 6.43 -1.19
N GLY A 140 -17.40 7.04 -0.01
CA GLY A 140 -18.24 6.68 1.15
C GLY A 140 -17.90 5.31 1.76
N TYR A 141 -16.77 4.68 1.37
CA TYR A 141 -16.17 3.44 1.90
C TYR A 141 -16.92 2.14 1.62
N ASP A 142 -18.22 2.16 1.47
CA ASP A 142 -19.05 0.94 1.39
C ASP A 142 -18.60 -0.03 0.31
N LYS A 143 -18.39 0.47 -0.91
CA LYS A 143 -17.89 -0.35 -2.03
C LYS A 143 -16.48 -0.87 -1.81
N ILE A 144 -15.62 -0.13 -1.10
CA ILE A 144 -14.27 -0.56 -0.74
C ILE A 144 -14.35 -1.75 0.21
N VAL A 145 -15.15 -1.64 1.26
CA VAL A 145 -15.35 -2.70 2.25
C VAL A 145 -15.93 -3.96 1.59
N SER A 146 -16.98 -3.78 0.77
CA SER A 146 -17.60 -4.89 0.02
C SER A 146 -16.60 -5.58 -0.92
N ALA A 147 -15.77 -4.83 -1.64
CA ALA A 147 -14.76 -5.38 -2.52
C ALA A 147 -13.71 -6.25 -1.77
N VAL A 148 -13.30 -5.82 -0.58
CA VAL A 148 -12.36 -6.58 0.25
C VAL A 148 -13.00 -7.88 0.76
N LEU A 149 -14.26 -7.83 1.20
CA LEU A 149 -15.00 -9.01 1.65
C LEU A 149 -15.23 -10.02 0.52
N ASP A 150 -15.58 -9.56 -0.66
CA ASP A 150 -15.76 -10.41 -1.84
C ASP A 150 -14.45 -11.13 -2.22
N VAL A 151 -13.33 -10.40 -2.25
CA VAL A 151 -12.01 -11.00 -2.52
C VAL A 151 -11.64 -12.03 -1.44
N ALA A 152 -11.90 -11.73 -0.17
CA ALA A 152 -11.67 -12.69 0.91
C ALA A 152 -12.47 -14.00 0.71
N ALA A 153 -13.72 -13.90 0.24
CA ALA A 153 -14.55 -15.07 -0.07
C ALA A 153 -13.99 -15.87 -1.26
N GLU A 154 -13.66 -15.18 -2.37
CA GLU A 154 -13.10 -15.82 -3.58
C GLU A 154 -11.77 -16.53 -3.30
N MET A 155 -10.88 -15.92 -2.51
CA MET A 155 -9.59 -16.53 -2.15
C MET A 155 -9.77 -17.82 -1.32
N ARG A 156 -10.76 -17.85 -0.41
CA ARG A 156 -11.06 -19.07 0.37
C ARG A 156 -11.64 -20.18 -0.50
N GLU A 157 -12.49 -19.86 -1.47
CA GLU A 157 -13.04 -20.84 -2.42
C GLU A 157 -11.95 -21.44 -3.30
N SER A 158 -11.00 -20.63 -3.74
CA SER A 158 -9.88 -21.07 -4.59
C SER A 158 -8.84 -21.91 -3.84
N ALA A 159 -8.81 -21.86 -2.50
CA ALA A 159 -7.90 -22.64 -1.65
C ALA A 159 -8.46 -24.00 -1.22
N ARG A 160 -9.72 -24.33 -1.59
CA ARG A 160 -10.39 -25.62 -1.33
C ARG A 160 -10.21 -26.58 -2.49
#